data_8e2877cd57ef3475567da4bd3d748ed6
#
_entry.id   8e2877cd57ef3475567da4bd3d748ed6
#
_cell.length_a   1.000
_cell.length_b   1.000
_cell.length_c   1.000
_cell.angle_alpha   90.00
_cell.angle_beta   90.00
_cell.angle_gamma   90.00
#
_symmetry.space_group_name_H-M   'P 1'
#
loop_
_entity.id
_entity.type
_entity.pdbx_description
1 polymer ?
#
loop_
_entity_poly.entity_id
_entity_poly.type
_entity_poly.pdbx_seq_one_letter_code
_entity_poly.pdbx_strand_id
1 'polypeptide(L)'
;RTNRNRNKITAKEQRELREKTIGIVGLSVGSAFAMSLAMERTCGALKVADFDDLELSNLNRIQTGIKNLGLPKWIAISRAIAEVDPYFEVEVYSRGLTSSNASDFFDGLDLVCDACDQVSAKALIRFEARKAEIPVLMETSDRGMLDIERYDQGVEGYLHGRISEEMLNDMMNANEWSPEFFNAFIDLSQASAR
;
A
#
# COMPACT_ATOMS: atom_id res chain seq x y z
N ARG A 1 -21.41 -4.63 -13.90
CA ARG A 1 -20.83 -3.41 -13.34
C ARG A 1 -19.60 -2.95 -14.13
N THR A 2 -18.64 -3.82 -14.44
CA THR A 2 -17.39 -3.50 -15.13
C THR A 2 -17.49 -3.37 -16.65
N ASN A 3 -18.70 -3.36 -17.23
CA ASN A 3 -18.90 -3.30 -18.68
C ASN A 3 -18.28 -2.05 -19.35
N ARG A 4 -18.12 -0.96 -18.61
CA ARG A 4 -17.45 0.26 -19.09
C ARG A 4 -15.93 0.15 -19.17
N ASN A 5 -15.33 -0.84 -18.49
CA ASN A 5 -13.87 -1.07 -18.53
C ASN A 5 -13.42 -1.64 -19.89
N ARG A 6 -14.31 -2.24 -20.68
CA ARG A 6 -14.01 -2.86 -21.99
C ARG A 6 -13.35 -1.92 -23.02
N ASN A 7 -13.42 -0.62 -22.79
CA ASN A 7 -12.72 0.37 -23.62
C ASN A 7 -11.28 0.67 -23.11
N LYS A 8 -10.93 0.19 -21.91
CA LYS A 8 -9.60 0.35 -21.27
C LYS A 8 -8.82 -0.96 -21.30
N ILE A 9 -9.50 -2.07 -20.96
CA ILE A 9 -8.94 -3.42 -20.86
C ILE A 9 -9.86 -4.44 -21.52
N THR A 10 -9.30 -5.55 -21.97
CA THR A 10 -10.06 -6.66 -22.55
C THR A 10 -10.85 -7.42 -21.48
N ALA A 11 -11.87 -8.20 -21.94
CA ALA A 11 -12.61 -9.08 -21.03
C ALA A 11 -11.73 -10.18 -20.41
N LYS A 12 -10.63 -10.57 -21.07
CA LYS A 12 -9.65 -11.52 -20.55
C LYS A 12 -8.87 -10.91 -19.40
N GLU A 13 -8.28 -9.74 -19.61
CA GLU A 13 -7.54 -9.00 -18.57
C GLU A 13 -8.43 -8.69 -17.35
N GLN A 14 -9.70 -8.31 -17.58
CA GLN A 14 -10.64 -8.07 -16.47
C GLN A 14 -10.90 -9.34 -15.64
N ARG A 15 -10.90 -10.53 -16.26
CA ARG A 15 -11.04 -11.80 -15.52
C ARG A 15 -9.78 -12.13 -14.74
N GLU A 16 -8.62 -11.97 -15.36
CA GLU A 16 -7.32 -12.21 -14.72
C GLU A 16 -7.12 -11.29 -13.51
N LEU A 17 -7.45 -10.00 -13.64
CA LEU A 17 -7.37 -9.04 -12.54
C LEU A 17 -8.28 -9.39 -11.37
N ARG A 18 -9.45 -9.98 -11.62
CA ARG A 18 -10.36 -10.43 -10.55
C ARG A 18 -9.84 -11.56 -9.69
N GLU A 19 -8.81 -12.25 -10.13
CA GLU A 19 -8.15 -13.32 -9.38
C GLU A 19 -6.98 -12.80 -8.54
N LYS A 20 -6.66 -11.50 -8.68
CA LYS A 20 -5.52 -10.85 -8.00
C LYS A 20 -5.91 -10.35 -6.62
N THR A 21 -4.98 -10.50 -5.67
CA THR A 21 -5.08 -9.95 -4.32
C THR A 21 -4.02 -8.86 -4.14
N ILE A 22 -4.44 -7.68 -3.70
CA ILE A 22 -3.54 -6.54 -3.50
C ILE A 22 -3.48 -6.18 -2.03
N GLY A 23 -2.26 -6.07 -1.49
CA GLY A 23 -2.00 -5.57 -0.14
C GLY A 23 -1.87 -4.05 -0.13
N ILE A 24 -2.43 -3.39 0.88
CA ILE A 24 -2.27 -1.94 1.09
C ILE A 24 -1.88 -1.72 2.54
N VAL A 25 -0.72 -1.13 2.76
CA VAL A 25 -0.23 -0.77 4.10
C VAL A 25 -0.33 0.75 4.26
N GLY A 26 -1.17 1.19 5.20
CA GLY A 26 -1.55 2.59 5.40
C GLY A 26 -2.81 2.98 4.62
N LEU A 27 -3.82 3.47 5.33
CA LEU A 27 -5.13 3.84 4.76
C LEU A 27 -5.37 5.37 4.76
N SER A 28 -4.35 6.16 4.93
CA SER A 28 -4.46 7.60 4.71
C SER A 28 -4.51 7.87 3.18
N VAL A 29 -3.37 7.83 2.52
CA VAL A 29 -3.29 7.92 1.05
C VAL A 29 -3.80 6.62 0.40
N GLY A 30 -3.48 5.47 0.96
CA GLY A 30 -3.90 4.16 0.47
C GLY A 30 -5.42 3.96 0.38
N SER A 31 -6.22 4.78 1.10
CA SER A 31 -7.69 4.73 0.99
C SER A 31 -8.19 5.07 -0.41
N ALA A 32 -7.58 6.05 -1.08
CA ALA A 32 -7.95 6.44 -2.44
C ALA A 32 -7.61 5.31 -3.43
N PHE A 33 -6.47 4.63 -3.22
CA PHE A 33 -6.06 3.47 -4.00
C PHE A 33 -7.03 2.30 -3.80
N ALA A 34 -7.36 1.95 -2.54
CA ALA A 34 -8.32 0.89 -2.20
C ALA A 34 -9.69 1.12 -2.87
N MET A 35 -10.21 2.35 -2.77
CA MET A 35 -11.48 2.71 -3.38
C MET A 35 -11.44 2.62 -4.91
N SER A 36 -10.37 3.06 -5.55
CA SER A 36 -10.22 2.98 -7.01
C SER A 36 -10.19 1.53 -7.49
N LEU A 37 -9.43 0.66 -6.83
CA LEU A 37 -9.38 -0.78 -7.12
C LEU A 37 -10.76 -1.44 -6.97
N ALA A 38 -11.48 -1.12 -5.90
CA ALA A 38 -12.82 -1.65 -5.66
C ALA A 38 -13.83 -1.15 -6.69
N MET A 39 -13.81 0.14 -7.04
CA MET A 39 -14.72 0.72 -8.06
C MET A 39 -14.50 0.12 -9.45
N GLU A 40 -13.26 -0.05 -9.86
CA GLU A 40 -12.90 -0.56 -11.18
C GLU A 40 -12.87 -2.11 -11.24
N ARG A 41 -12.86 -2.77 -10.07
CA ARG A 41 -12.68 -4.24 -9.99
C ARG A 41 -11.40 -4.71 -10.68
N THR A 42 -10.34 -3.98 -10.47
CA THR A 42 -9.00 -4.32 -11.00
C THR A 42 -8.20 -5.24 -10.07
N CYS A 43 -8.86 -5.76 -9.04
CA CYS A 43 -8.45 -6.93 -8.27
C CYS A 43 -9.70 -7.65 -7.74
N GLY A 44 -9.54 -8.85 -7.21
CA GLY A 44 -10.60 -9.65 -6.60
C GLY A 44 -10.74 -9.41 -5.11
N ALA A 45 -9.62 -9.23 -4.43
CA ALA A 45 -9.54 -9.04 -2.99
C ALA A 45 -8.50 -7.98 -2.60
N LEU A 46 -8.68 -7.40 -1.43
CA LEU A 46 -7.70 -6.52 -0.76
C LEU A 46 -7.33 -7.08 0.61
N LYS A 47 -6.06 -7.01 0.96
CA LYS A 47 -5.58 -7.08 2.34
C LYS A 47 -5.15 -5.68 2.75
N VAL A 48 -5.74 -5.14 3.82
CA VAL A 48 -5.46 -3.78 4.28
C VAL A 48 -4.90 -3.78 5.69
N ALA A 49 -3.83 -3.03 5.91
CA ALA A 49 -3.17 -2.90 7.21
C ALA A 49 -3.12 -1.44 7.64
N ASP A 50 -3.83 -1.09 8.70
CA ASP A 50 -3.83 0.25 9.32
C ASP A 50 -4.33 0.14 10.76
N PHE A 51 -3.78 0.93 11.67
CA PHE A 51 -4.13 0.92 13.09
C PHE A 51 -4.65 2.26 13.60
N ASP A 52 -4.67 3.29 12.74
CA ASP A 52 -5.06 4.64 13.13
C ASP A 52 -6.58 4.84 13.12
N ASP A 53 -7.02 5.76 13.96
CA ASP A 53 -8.37 6.31 13.88
C ASP A 53 -8.44 7.47 12.89
N LEU A 54 -9.65 7.72 12.40
CA LEU A 54 -9.92 8.81 11.48
C LEU A 54 -9.99 10.13 12.23
N GLU A 55 -9.09 11.04 11.87
CA GLU A 55 -9.01 12.39 12.42
C GLU A 55 -9.54 13.44 11.44
N LEU A 56 -9.86 14.63 11.97
CA LEU A 56 -10.33 15.76 11.16
C LEU A 56 -9.32 16.15 10.07
N SER A 57 -8.02 16.11 10.39
CA SER A 57 -6.92 16.38 9.47
C SER A 57 -6.82 15.40 8.29
N ASN A 58 -7.44 14.22 8.41
CA ASN A 58 -7.44 13.22 7.34
C ASN A 58 -8.48 13.53 6.25
N LEU A 59 -9.50 14.35 6.54
CA LEU A 59 -10.57 14.66 5.59
C LEU A 59 -10.12 15.46 4.36
N ASN A 60 -8.89 15.94 4.34
CA ASN A 60 -8.29 16.57 3.16
C ASN A 60 -7.88 15.57 2.07
N ARG A 61 -7.80 14.25 2.39
CA ARG A 61 -7.35 13.21 1.48
C ARG A 61 -8.12 11.88 1.58
N ILE A 62 -8.82 11.61 2.67
CA ILE A 62 -9.68 10.44 2.82
C ILE A 62 -11.12 10.82 2.44
N GLN A 63 -11.67 10.15 1.44
CA GLN A 63 -13.04 10.37 0.99
C GLN A 63 -14.05 9.80 1.99
N THR A 64 -14.35 10.57 3.02
CA THR A 64 -15.30 10.20 4.07
C THR A 64 -15.91 11.48 4.68
N GLY A 65 -16.89 11.33 5.56
CA GLY A 65 -17.55 12.47 6.22
C GLY A 65 -17.21 12.57 7.70
N ILE A 66 -17.50 13.74 8.28
CA ILE A 66 -17.30 14.04 9.71
C ILE A 66 -18.01 13.05 10.64
N LYS A 67 -19.07 12.39 10.18
CA LYS A 67 -19.79 11.35 10.93
C LYS A 67 -18.94 10.13 11.29
N ASN A 68 -17.82 9.94 10.60
CA ASN A 68 -16.92 8.81 10.77
C ASN A 68 -15.66 9.17 11.61
N LEU A 69 -15.55 10.42 12.08
CA LEU A 69 -14.41 10.82 12.94
C LEU A 69 -14.36 9.96 14.21
N GLY A 70 -13.15 9.55 14.58
CA GLY A 70 -12.90 8.66 15.71
C GLY A 70 -13.14 7.17 15.45
N LEU A 71 -13.60 6.80 14.24
CA LEU A 71 -13.62 5.39 13.84
C LEU A 71 -12.24 4.98 13.32
N PRO A 72 -11.80 3.73 13.54
CA PRO A 72 -10.66 3.19 12.85
C PRO A 72 -10.75 3.38 11.33
N LYS A 73 -9.67 3.83 10.68
CA LYS A 73 -9.64 4.10 9.23
C LYS A 73 -10.10 2.88 8.44
N TRP A 74 -9.66 1.68 8.82
CA TRP A 74 -10.05 0.45 8.16
C TRP A 74 -11.57 0.19 8.19
N ILE A 75 -12.28 0.57 9.28
CA ILE A 75 -13.75 0.45 9.35
C ILE A 75 -14.41 1.39 8.33
N ALA A 76 -13.97 2.65 8.31
CA ALA A 76 -14.55 3.64 7.39
C ALA A 76 -14.37 3.22 5.92
N ILE A 77 -13.18 2.75 5.57
CA ILE A 77 -12.84 2.35 4.19
C ILE A 77 -13.52 1.03 3.80
N SER A 78 -13.53 0.02 4.67
CA SER A 78 -14.21 -1.25 4.37
C SER A 78 -15.72 -1.06 4.17
N ARG A 79 -16.35 -0.17 4.95
CA ARG A 79 -17.77 0.20 4.75
C ARG A 79 -17.99 0.90 3.42
N ALA A 80 -17.13 1.87 3.07
CA ALA A 80 -17.23 2.57 1.81
C ALA A 80 -17.05 1.62 0.61
N ILE A 81 -16.14 0.65 0.69
CA ILE A 81 -15.98 -0.39 -0.32
C ILE A 81 -17.24 -1.25 -0.41
N ALA A 82 -17.81 -1.68 0.71
CA ALA A 82 -19.02 -2.49 0.73
C ALA A 82 -20.25 -1.75 0.18
N GLU A 83 -20.35 -0.43 0.35
CA GLU A 83 -21.38 0.41 -0.28
C GLU A 83 -21.26 0.44 -1.80
N VAL A 84 -20.03 0.34 -2.33
CA VAL A 84 -19.76 0.31 -3.77
C VAL A 84 -19.91 -1.11 -4.33
N ASP A 85 -19.40 -2.11 -3.64
CA ASP A 85 -19.46 -3.52 -4.03
C ASP A 85 -19.49 -4.44 -2.80
N PRO A 86 -20.67 -4.92 -2.38
CA PRO A 86 -20.80 -5.76 -1.18
C PRO A 86 -20.18 -7.16 -1.33
N TYR A 87 -19.79 -7.55 -2.54
CA TYR A 87 -19.13 -8.84 -2.85
C TYR A 87 -17.62 -8.68 -3.02
N PHE A 88 -17.07 -7.51 -2.72
CA PHE A 88 -15.63 -7.29 -2.77
C PHE A 88 -15.00 -7.74 -1.45
N GLU A 89 -14.04 -8.65 -1.52
CA GLU A 89 -13.38 -9.20 -0.34
C GLU A 89 -12.34 -8.21 0.21
N VAL A 90 -12.44 -7.93 1.52
CA VAL A 90 -11.48 -7.09 2.23
C VAL A 90 -11.07 -7.79 3.52
N GLU A 91 -9.83 -8.21 3.60
CA GLU A 91 -9.21 -8.74 4.80
C GLU A 91 -8.49 -7.62 5.55
N VAL A 92 -8.67 -7.54 6.87
CA VAL A 92 -8.21 -6.40 7.67
C VAL A 92 -7.18 -6.81 8.72
N TYR A 93 -6.05 -6.13 8.70
CA TYR A 93 -4.98 -6.20 9.70
C TYR A 93 -5.04 -4.93 10.57
N SER A 94 -5.94 -4.94 11.54
CA SER A 94 -6.32 -3.76 12.36
C SER A 94 -5.22 -3.24 13.30
N ARG A 95 -4.12 -3.97 13.44
CA ARG A 95 -2.93 -3.54 14.20
C ARG A 95 -1.83 -3.00 13.30
N GLY A 96 -2.13 -2.75 12.03
CA GLY A 96 -1.13 -2.42 11.03
C GLY A 96 -0.26 -3.63 10.64
N LEU A 97 0.77 -3.39 9.83
CA LEU A 97 1.75 -4.40 9.46
C LEU A 97 2.82 -4.49 10.56
N THR A 98 3.02 -5.70 11.07
CA THR A 98 3.99 -6.02 12.13
C THR A 98 4.76 -7.29 11.78
N SER A 99 5.93 -7.51 12.38
CA SER A 99 6.70 -8.75 12.16
C SER A 99 5.91 -10.01 12.53
N SER A 100 4.92 -9.91 13.42
CA SER A 100 4.11 -11.07 13.85
C SER A 100 3.01 -11.45 12.87
N ASN A 101 2.57 -10.53 12.00
CA ASN A 101 1.49 -10.77 11.04
C ASN A 101 1.94 -10.63 9.57
N ALA A 102 3.19 -10.24 9.33
CA ALA A 102 3.68 -9.96 7.98
C ALA A 102 3.61 -11.21 7.07
N SER A 103 4.02 -12.38 7.55
CA SER A 103 3.97 -13.61 6.77
C SER A 103 2.54 -13.93 6.31
N ASP A 104 1.55 -13.76 7.18
CA ASP A 104 0.13 -13.98 6.87
C ASP A 104 -0.42 -12.89 5.93
N PHE A 105 -0.03 -11.65 6.17
CA PHE A 105 -0.40 -10.54 5.28
C PHE A 105 0.10 -10.74 3.85
N PHE A 106 1.36 -11.19 3.67
CA PHE A 106 1.99 -11.36 2.35
C PHE A 106 1.57 -12.65 1.64
N ASP A 107 1.00 -13.63 2.35
CA ASP A 107 0.56 -14.88 1.73
C ASP A 107 -0.53 -14.64 0.67
N GLY A 108 -0.27 -15.09 -0.54
CA GLY A 108 -1.19 -14.97 -1.69
C GLY A 108 -1.36 -13.56 -2.26
N LEU A 109 -0.49 -12.58 -1.92
CA LEU A 109 -0.50 -11.28 -2.57
C LEU A 109 0.14 -11.34 -3.96
N ASP A 110 -0.40 -10.55 -4.89
CA ASP A 110 0.16 -10.30 -6.22
C ASP A 110 0.89 -8.95 -6.32
N LEU A 111 0.59 -8.02 -5.42
CA LEU A 111 1.16 -6.67 -5.35
C LEU A 111 0.98 -6.12 -3.94
N VAL A 112 1.93 -5.38 -3.43
CA VAL A 112 1.76 -4.57 -2.22
C VAL A 112 1.94 -3.09 -2.50
N CYS A 113 1.02 -2.27 -1.98
CA CYS A 113 1.10 -0.81 -1.99
C CYS A 113 1.60 -0.31 -0.64
N ASP A 114 2.74 0.36 -0.66
CA ASP A 114 3.33 1.05 0.49
C ASP A 114 2.80 2.50 0.55
N ALA A 115 1.77 2.71 1.37
CA ALA A 115 1.15 4.01 1.63
C ALA A 115 1.28 4.42 3.11
N CYS A 116 2.23 3.83 3.84
CA CYS A 116 2.46 4.09 5.26
C CYS A 116 3.59 5.11 5.49
N ASP A 117 3.63 5.68 6.70
CA ASP A 117 4.62 6.69 7.09
C ASP A 117 5.74 6.13 7.99
N GLN A 118 5.53 4.95 8.58
CA GLN A 118 6.47 4.36 9.52
C GLN A 118 7.67 3.73 8.80
N VAL A 119 8.89 4.10 9.20
CA VAL A 119 10.13 3.58 8.61
C VAL A 119 10.24 2.06 8.78
N SER A 120 9.90 1.53 9.95
CA SER A 120 9.94 0.10 10.22
C SER A 120 8.96 -0.71 9.34
N ALA A 121 7.76 -0.19 9.13
CA ALA A 121 6.78 -0.81 8.23
C ALA A 121 7.25 -0.78 6.77
N LYS A 122 7.81 0.34 6.31
CA LYS A 122 8.39 0.45 4.96
C LYS A 122 9.52 -0.54 4.71
N ALA A 123 10.39 -0.73 5.69
CA ALA A 123 11.48 -1.71 5.61
C ALA A 123 10.93 -3.14 5.62
N LEU A 124 9.97 -3.43 6.51
CA LEU A 124 9.32 -4.75 6.60
C LEU A 124 8.58 -5.13 5.31
N ILE A 125 7.90 -4.17 4.68
CA ILE A 125 7.26 -4.38 3.37
C ILE A 125 8.28 -4.88 2.36
N ARG A 126 9.43 -4.24 2.24
CA ARG A 126 10.47 -4.60 1.26
C ARG A 126 11.10 -5.95 1.57
N PHE A 127 11.36 -6.21 2.85
CA PHE A 127 11.91 -7.49 3.29
C PHE A 127 10.98 -8.65 2.92
N GLU A 128 9.71 -8.57 3.27
CA GLU A 128 8.73 -9.63 3.00
C GLU A 128 8.35 -9.70 1.50
N ALA A 129 8.22 -8.57 0.82
CA ALA A 129 7.92 -8.54 -0.61
C ALA A 129 9.02 -9.20 -1.44
N ARG A 130 10.29 -8.95 -1.12
CA ARG A 130 11.43 -9.61 -1.78
C ARG A 130 11.43 -11.11 -1.54
N LYS A 131 11.19 -11.54 -0.29
CA LYS A 131 11.11 -12.95 0.09
C LYS A 131 9.95 -13.67 -0.61
N ALA A 132 8.83 -13.00 -0.81
CA ALA A 132 7.64 -13.52 -1.46
C ALA A 132 7.64 -13.29 -2.99
N GLU A 133 8.67 -12.66 -3.55
CA GLU A 133 8.77 -12.29 -4.97
C GLU A 133 7.57 -11.46 -5.46
N ILE A 134 7.13 -10.49 -4.65
CA ILE A 134 5.97 -9.63 -4.92
C ILE A 134 6.45 -8.21 -5.25
N PRO A 135 5.89 -7.55 -6.29
CA PRO A 135 6.21 -6.16 -6.57
C PRO A 135 5.69 -5.22 -5.48
N VAL A 136 6.46 -4.18 -5.19
CA VAL A 136 6.08 -3.07 -4.30
C VAL A 136 5.80 -1.83 -5.11
N LEU A 137 4.66 -1.21 -4.86
CA LEU A 137 4.27 0.09 -5.40
C LEU A 137 4.27 1.10 -4.27
N MET A 138 5.03 2.18 -4.39
CA MET A 138 5.05 3.28 -3.42
C MET A 138 4.81 4.61 -4.13
N GLU A 139 3.86 5.39 -3.62
CA GLU A 139 3.74 6.80 -3.94
C GLU A 139 4.38 7.62 -2.82
N THR A 140 5.31 8.48 -3.16
CA THR A 140 5.85 9.43 -2.19
C THR A 140 5.00 10.70 -2.20
N SER A 141 4.68 11.22 -1.00
CA SER A 141 3.99 12.51 -0.84
C SER A 141 4.80 13.67 -1.40
N ASP A 142 6.09 13.46 -1.65
CA ASP A 142 6.97 14.45 -2.21
C ASP A 142 6.91 14.40 -3.76
N ARG A 143 6.20 15.37 -4.32
CA ARG A 143 6.12 15.62 -5.77
C ARG A 143 5.44 14.54 -6.62
N GLY A 144 4.66 13.64 -6.01
CA GLY A 144 3.95 12.61 -6.75
C GLY A 144 4.87 11.63 -7.47
N MET A 145 6.04 11.33 -6.90
CA MET A 145 6.93 10.30 -7.44
C MET A 145 6.31 8.93 -7.18
N LEU A 146 6.23 8.13 -8.24
CA LEU A 146 5.83 6.73 -8.17
C LEU A 146 7.08 5.85 -8.24
N ASP A 147 7.29 5.04 -7.22
CA ASP A 147 8.36 4.06 -7.15
C ASP A 147 7.80 2.65 -7.31
N ILE A 148 8.44 1.82 -8.14
CA ILE A 148 8.01 0.44 -8.40
C ILE A 148 9.21 -0.50 -8.28
N GLU A 149 9.21 -1.31 -7.24
CA GLU A 149 10.23 -2.34 -7.04
C GLU A 149 9.71 -3.70 -7.53
N ARG A 150 10.33 -4.26 -8.56
CA ARG A 150 9.89 -5.48 -9.26
C ARG A 150 10.62 -6.71 -8.75
N TYR A 151 10.39 -7.08 -7.46
CA TYR A 151 10.98 -8.29 -6.88
C TYR A 151 10.50 -9.59 -7.57
N ASP A 152 9.33 -9.56 -8.18
CA ASP A 152 8.80 -10.62 -9.05
C ASP A 152 9.66 -10.86 -10.32
N GLN A 153 10.54 -9.94 -10.66
CA GLN A 153 11.49 -10.05 -11.78
C GLN A 153 12.93 -10.29 -11.35
N GLY A 154 13.15 -10.64 -10.08
CA GLY A 154 14.47 -10.93 -9.55
C GLY A 154 15.38 -9.71 -9.40
N VAL A 155 14.79 -8.53 -9.20
CA VAL A 155 15.56 -7.30 -8.92
C VAL A 155 16.35 -7.49 -7.62
N GLU A 156 17.66 -7.28 -7.69
CA GLU A 156 18.55 -7.35 -6.54
C GLU A 156 18.56 -6.03 -5.74
N GLY A 157 18.71 -6.18 -4.41
CA GLY A 157 18.76 -5.04 -3.49
C GLY A 157 17.38 -4.52 -3.10
N TYR A 158 17.38 -3.51 -2.24
CA TYR A 158 16.18 -2.82 -1.76
C TYR A 158 16.21 -1.36 -2.24
N LEU A 159 15.06 -0.80 -2.59
CA LEU A 159 14.95 0.54 -3.16
C LEU A 159 15.97 0.77 -4.29
N HIS A 160 15.96 -0.13 -5.28
CA HIS A 160 16.87 -0.08 -6.44
C HIS A 160 18.35 -0.11 -6.05
N GLY A 161 18.70 -0.83 -4.97
CA GLY A 161 20.06 -0.95 -4.46
C GLY A 161 20.55 0.20 -3.58
N ARG A 162 19.67 1.14 -3.22
CA ARG A 162 20.01 2.26 -2.32
C ARG A 162 20.07 1.88 -0.85
N ILE A 163 19.47 0.76 -0.47
CA ILE A 163 19.44 0.24 0.89
C ILE A 163 20.16 -1.11 0.95
N SER A 164 21.18 -1.19 1.82
CA SER A 164 21.85 -2.46 2.14
C SER A 164 20.97 -3.33 3.07
N GLU A 165 21.29 -4.63 3.19
CA GLU A 165 20.60 -5.50 4.14
C GLU A 165 20.80 -5.05 5.61
N GLU A 166 21.99 -4.54 5.95
CA GLU A 166 22.29 -3.99 7.27
C GLU A 166 21.38 -2.78 7.55
N MET A 167 21.35 -1.81 6.64
CA MET A 167 20.49 -0.63 6.77
C MET A 167 19.00 -1.01 6.85
N LEU A 168 18.54 -1.98 6.07
CA LEU A 168 17.16 -2.47 6.13
C LEU A 168 16.83 -3.04 7.51
N ASN A 169 17.73 -3.84 8.09
CA ASN A 169 17.56 -4.38 9.44
C ASN A 169 17.52 -3.28 10.51
N ASP A 170 18.36 -2.26 10.39
CA ASP A 170 18.32 -1.11 11.28
C ASP A 170 16.98 -0.35 11.16
N MET A 171 16.50 -0.15 9.94
CA MET A 171 15.21 0.48 9.69
C MET A 171 14.03 -0.32 10.24
N MET A 172 14.05 -1.66 10.14
CA MET A 172 12.98 -2.52 10.71
C MET A 172 12.87 -2.39 12.22
N ASN A 173 13.97 -2.05 12.90
CA ASN A 173 14.03 -1.86 14.35
C ASN A 173 13.91 -0.37 14.77
N ALA A 174 13.82 0.55 13.82
CA ALA A 174 13.75 1.98 14.09
C ALA A 174 12.32 2.42 14.41
N ASN A 175 12.19 3.32 15.40
CA ASN A 175 10.91 3.95 15.73
C ASN A 175 10.72 5.29 15.00
N GLU A 176 11.80 5.93 14.55
CA GLU A 176 11.80 7.25 13.96
C GLU A 176 12.67 7.30 12.69
N TRP A 177 12.38 8.27 11.83
CA TRP A 177 13.18 8.57 10.66
C TRP A 177 14.51 9.23 11.04
N SER A 178 15.61 8.65 10.57
CA SER A 178 16.90 9.36 10.54
C SER A 178 17.10 10.10 9.21
N PRO A 179 17.99 11.10 9.14
CA PRO A 179 18.32 11.73 7.86
C PRO A 179 18.85 10.74 6.81
N GLU A 180 19.57 9.72 7.25
CA GLU A 180 20.11 8.66 6.39
C GLU A 180 19.00 7.81 5.80
N PHE A 181 18.05 7.33 6.64
CA PHE A 181 16.89 6.57 6.19
C PHE A 181 16.03 7.39 5.22
N PHE A 182 15.79 8.65 5.55
CA PHE A 182 15.03 9.55 4.70
C PHE A 182 15.67 9.72 3.32
N ASN A 183 16.99 9.96 3.26
CA ASN A 183 17.73 10.11 2.01
C ASN A 183 17.72 8.84 1.15
N ALA A 184 17.64 7.66 1.75
CA ALA A 184 17.53 6.41 1.01
C ALA A 184 16.19 6.27 0.27
N PHE A 185 15.10 6.77 0.86
CA PHE A 185 13.76 6.75 0.24
C PHE A 185 13.52 7.88 -0.76
N ILE A 186 14.14 9.04 -0.56
CA ILE A 186 13.95 10.21 -1.40
C ILE A 186 15.23 10.46 -2.18
N ASP A 187 15.21 10.24 -3.49
CA ASP A 187 16.31 10.63 -4.36
C ASP A 187 16.30 12.16 -4.57
N LEU A 188 16.97 12.86 -3.66
CA LEU A 188 17.11 14.32 -3.74
C LEU A 188 17.95 14.80 -4.94
N SER A 189 18.69 13.91 -5.60
CA SER A 189 19.48 14.27 -6.79
C SER A 189 18.60 14.68 -7.97
N GLN A 190 17.38 14.20 -8.03
CA GLN A 190 16.36 14.54 -9.01
C GLN A 190 15.45 15.71 -8.56
N ALA A 191 15.62 16.14 -7.32
CA ALA A 191 14.81 17.22 -6.77
C ALA A 191 15.19 18.56 -7.37
N SER A 192 14.29 19.17 -8.18
CA SER A 192 14.49 20.57 -8.59
C SER A 192 14.50 21.46 -7.34
N ALA A 193 15.57 22.22 -7.15
CA ALA A 193 15.62 23.28 -6.15
C ALA A 193 14.47 24.27 -6.43
N ARG A 194 13.49 24.32 -5.54
CA ARG A 194 12.50 25.40 -5.45
C ARG A 194 12.62 26.08 -4.11
#